data_d0fb6212edebd8053ce4b902eee05158
#
_entry.id   d0fb6212edebd8053ce4b902eee05158
#
_cell.length_a   1.000
_cell.length_b   1.000
_cell.length_c   1.000
_cell.angle_alpha   90.00
_cell.angle_beta   90.00
_cell.angle_gamma   90.00
#
_symmetry.space_group_name_H-M   'P 1'
#
loop_
_entity.id
_entity.type
_entity.pdbx_description
1 polymer ?
#
loop_
_entity_poly.entity_id
_entity_poly.type
_entity_poly.pdbx_seq_one_letter_code
_entity_poly.pdbx_strand_id
1 'polypeptide(L)'
;HFVDGSSQRFDAVIKCTGYLFHFPFLPDELRLQTHNCLYPENLYKGIFWQPNPQLIYLGMQDQYCTFNMFDVQAWYARDVMLGKIKLPELAQRQADEQKWLAEYEQVQNVEGDIDFQAKYIRELNNATNYPDFAVEKQGDILKQWQKDKLENIMRFREKSYRSTLTNTLAPELPEPWLEVLDDSLEHFLNLAFIKSKKNKVAS
;
A
#
# COMPACT_ATOMS: atom_id res chain seq x y z
N HIS A 1 -16.87 3.58 -24.79
CA HIS A 1 -17.68 4.67 -24.25
C HIS A 1 -17.16 5.03 -22.86
N PHE A 2 -17.11 6.32 -22.54
CA PHE A 2 -16.72 6.84 -21.24
C PHE A 2 -17.94 7.25 -20.42
N VAL A 3 -17.75 7.44 -19.11
CA VAL A 3 -18.84 7.79 -18.17
C VAL A 3 -19.48 9.14 -18.51
N ASP A 4 -18.73 10.06 -19.13
CA ASP A 4 -19.21 11.37 -19.63
C ASP A 4 -20.04 11.28 -20.91
N GLY A 5 -20.28 10.06 -21.43
CA GLY A 5 -21.02 9.80 -22.67
C GLY A 5 -20.18 9.92 -23.95
N SER A 6 -18.92 10.34 -23.86
CA SER A 6 -18.03 10.39 -25.01
C SER A 6 -17.60 8.98 -25.44
N SER A 7 -17.07 8.85 -26.65
CA SER A 7 -16.52 7.58 -27.13
C SER A 7 -15.28 7.81 -27.99
N GLN A 8 -14.37 6.87 -27.91
CA GLN A 8 -13.18 6.85 -28.73
C GLN A 8 -12.92 5.43 -29.23
N ARG A 9 -12.35 5.30 -30.44
CA ARG A 9 -11.90 4.03 -30.97
C ARG A 9 -10.46 3.79 -30.57
N PHE A 10 -10.17 2.59 -30.08
CA PHE A 10 -8.84 2.14 -29.72
C PHE A 10 -8.50 0.86 -30.47
N ASP A 11 -7.23 0.68 -30.85
CA ASP A 11 -6.74 -0.55 -31.46
C ASP A 11 -6.40 -1.62 -30.41
N ALA A 12 -6.04 -1.20 -29.19
CA ALA A 12 -5.75 -2.10 -28.06
C ALA A 12 -6.19 -1.47 -26.73
N VAL A 13 -6.54 -2.34 -25.78
CA VAL A 13 -6.85 -1.95 -24.40
C VAL A 13 -6.04 -2.84 -23.45
N ILE A 14 -5.21 -2.21 -22.62
CA ILE A 14 -4.45 -2.90 -21.58
C ILE A 14 -5.17 -2.72 -20.25
N LYS A 15 -5.61 -3.83 -19.63
CA LYS A 15 -6.29 -3.82 -18.35
C LYS A 15 -5.28 -3.93 -17.21
N CYS A 16 -5.14 -2.86 -16.43
CA CYS A 16 -4.30 -2.81 -15.23
C CYS A 16 -5.17 -2.64 -13.98
N THR A 17 -6.15 -3.51 -13.81
CA THR A 17 -7.22 -3.41 -12.79
C THR A 17 -6.88 -4.10 -11.47
N GLY A 18 -5.64 -4.51 -11.28
CA GLY A 18 -5.19 -5.22 -10.06
C GLY A 18 -5.55 -6.70 -10.04
N TYR A 19 -5.51 -7.27 -8.84
CA TYR A 19 -5.70 -8.70 -8.60
C TYR A 19 -6.88 -8.95 -7.66
N LEU A 20 -7.50 -10.13 -7.78
CA LEU A 20 -8.42 -10.65 -6.79
C LEU A 20 -7.65 -11.49 -5.77
N PHE A 21 -7.99 -11.34 -4.49
CA PHE A 21 -7.45 -12.21 -3.47
C PHE A 21 -7.97 -13.63 -3.67
N HIS A 22 -7.05 -14.59 -3.72
CA HIS A 22 -7.39 -15.99 -3.93
C HIS A 22 -6.42 -16.88 -3.14
N PHE A 23 -6.97 -17.72 -2.27
CA PHE A 23 -6.21 -18.60 -1.39
C PHE A 23 -6.54 -20.07 -1.70
N PRO A 24 -6.12 -20.62 -2.86
CA PRO A 24 -6.53 -21.94 -3.33
C PRO A 24 -6.06 -23.11 -2.44
N PHE A 25 -5.07 -22.84 -1.61
CA PHE A 25 -4.51 -23.81 -0.63
C PHE A 25 -5.30 -23.88 0.67
N LEU A 26 -6.26 -22.97 0.90
CA LEU A 26 -7.15 -22.98 2.07
C LEU A 26 -8.49 -23.64 1.72
N PRO A 27 -9.11 -24.39 2.66
CA PRO A 27 -10.51 -24.77 2.56
C PRO A 27 -11.42 -23.55 2.39
N ASP A 28 -12.56 -23.72 1.72
CA ASP A 28 -13.44 -22.60 1.36
C ASP A 28 -13.93 -21.81 2.59
N GLU A 29 -14.19 -22.49 3.70
CA GLU A 29 -14.62 -21.90 4.96
C GLU A 29 -13.56 -21.05 5.67
N LEU A 30 -12.29 -21.18 5.26
CA LEU A 30 -11.18 -20.39 5.82
C LEU A 30 -10.71 -19.29 4.86
N ARG A 31 -11.26 -19.23 3.66
CA ARG A 31 -10.84 -18.22 2.67
C ARG A 31 -11.45 -16.87 2.98
N LEU A 32 -10.59 -15.89 3.17
CA LEU A 32 -11.01 -14.49 3.22
C LEU A 32 -11.57 -14.08 1.86
N GLN A 33 -12.82 -13.67 1.86
CA GLN A 33 -13.49 -13.08 0.70
C GLN A 33 -13.49 -11.56 0.87
N THR A 34 -12.64 -10.90 0.13
CA THR A 34 -12.51 -9.44 0.19
C THR A 34 -12.07 -8.88 -1.16
N HIS A 35 -12.21 -7.60 -1.32
CA HIS A 35 -11.65 -6.81 -2.42
C HIS A 35 -10.58 -5.87 -1.88
N ASN A 36 -9.91 -5.13 -2.75
CA ASN A 36 -8.95 -4.11 -2.32
C ASN A 36 -9.70 -2.98 -1.59
N CYS A 37 -9.47 -2.85 -0.29
CA CYS A 37 -10.12 -1.89 0.61
C CYS A 37 -9.20 -1.57 1.79
N LEU A 38 -9.46 -0.44 2.47
CA LEU A 38 -8.62 -0.02 3.59
C LEU A 38 -8.83 -0.86 4.85
N TYR A 39 -9.99 -1.48 5.02
CA TYR A 39 -10.26 -2.36 6.15
C TYR A 39 -11.17 -3.53 5.72
N PRO A 40 -10.61 -4.75 5.57
CA PRO A 40 -11.38 -5.93 5.20
C PRO A 40 -12.30 -6.39 6.32
N GLU A 41 -13.52 -6.78 5.98
CA GLU A 41 -14.45 -7.40 6.91
C GLU A 41 -13.95 -8.77 7.40
N ASN A 42 -14.46 -9.21 8.55
CA ASN A 42 -14.14 -10.48 9.21
C ASN A 42 -12.69 -10.62 9.71
N LEU A 43 -11.95 -9.52 9.78
CA LEU A 43 -10.60 -9.49 10.34
C LEU A 43 -10.51 -8.53 11.54
N TYR A 44 -10.38 -9.08 12.75
CA TYR A 44 -10.07 -8.27 13.92
C TYR A 44 -8.69 -7.63 13.77
N LYS A 45 -8.61 -6.31 13.95
CA LYS A 45 -7.42 -5.50 13.68
C LYS A 45 -6.87 -5.65 12.24
N GLY A 46 -7.74 -6.02 11.27
CA GLY A 46 -7.30 -6.31 9.91
C GLY A 46 -6.34 -7.50 9.79
N ILE A 47 -6.22 -8.34 10.82
CA ILE A 47 -5.22 -9.39 10.97
C ILE A 47 -5.85 -10.74 11.28
N PHE A 48 -6.66 -10.86 12.34
CA PHE A 48 -7.11 -12.12 12.88
C PHE A 48 -8.48 -12.49 12.31
N TRP A 49 -8.57 -13.66 11.70
CA TRP A 49 -9.83 -14.19 11.18
C TRP A 49 -10.86 -14.35 12.30
N GLN A 50 -11.99 -13.64 12.20
CA GLN A 50 -12.99 -13.60 13.29
C GLN A 50 -13.54 -14.97 13.69
N PRO A 51 -13.91 -15.87 12.73
CA PRO A 51 -14.40 -17.21 13.08
C PRO A 51 -13.34 -18.09 13.76
N ASN A 52 -12.07 -17.93 13.38
CA ASN A 52 -10.97 -18.68 13.97
C ASN A 52 -9.70 -17.81 14.02
N PRO A 53 -9.42 -17.15 15.16
CA PRO A 53 -8.29 -16.23 15.28
C PRO A 53 -6.91 -16.90 15.29
N GLN A 54 -6.82 -18.22 15.17
CA GLN A 54 -5.56 -18.92 14.89
C GLN A 54 -5.12 -18.73 13.44
N LEU A 55 -6.05 -18.38 12.53
CA LEU A 55 -5.73 -18.00 11.17
C LEU A 55 -5.48 -16.49 11.11
N ILE A 56 -4.32 -16.13 10.58
CA ILE A 56 -3.82 -14.75 10.49
C ILE A 56 -3.64 -14.39 9.02
N TYR A 57 -4.20 -13.27 8.62
CA TYR A 57 -3.98 -12.66 7.31
C TYR A 57 -3.21 -11.36 7.50
N LEU A 58 -2.07 -11.20 6.84
CA LEU A 58 -1.28 -9.98 6.87
C LEU A 58 -1.33 -9.27 5.53
N GLY A 59 -1.40 -7.95 5.54
CA GLY A 59 -1.32 -7.14 4.33
C GLY A 59 -2.54 -7.19 3.43
N MET A 60 -3.73 -7.44 3.98
CA MET A 60 -4.97 -7.53 3.20
C MET A 60 -5.62 -6.18 2.89
N GLN A 61 -5.13 -5.10 3.47
CA GLN A 61 -5.61 -3.75 3.21
C GLN A 61 -4.99 -3.15 1.96
N ASP A 62 -5.70 -2.22 1.31
CA ASP A 62 -5.09 -1.28 0.38
C ASP A 62 -4.02 -0.43 1.08
N GLN A 63 -2.94 -0.09 0.38
CA GLN A 63 -1.69 0.24 1.06
C GLN A 63 -1.10 1.55 0.56
N TYR A 64 -1.01 2.51 1.48
CA TYR A 64 -0.17 3.70 1.32
C TYR A 64 1.17 3.54 2.06
N CYS A 65 1.14 3.14 3.33
CA CYS A 65 2.34 2.91 4.16
C CYS A 65 2.75 1.43 4.19
N THR A 66 2.95 0.82 3.04
CA THR A 66 3.03 -0.64 2.81
C THR A 66 3.88 -1.40 3.83
N PHE A 67 5.19 -1.16 3.85
CA PHE A 67 6.11 -1.94 4.70
C PHE A 67 5.91 -1.67 6.19
N ASN A 68 5.71 -0.42 6.58
CA ASN A 68 5.46 -0.07 7.98
C ASN A 68 4.16 -0.70 8.49
N MET A 69 3.12 -0.76 7.65
CA MET A 69 1.87 -1.43 8.00
C MET A 69 2.09 -2.93 8.20
N PHE A 70 2.78 -3.59 7.30
CA PHE A 70 3.08 -5.03 7.43
C PHE A 70 3.90 -5.34 8.68
N ASP A 71 4.90 -4.51 8.97
CA ASP A 71 5.73 -4.69 10.15
C ASP A 71 4.93 -4.56 11.44
N VAL A 72 4.09 -3.53 11.59
CA VAL A 72 3.28 -3.38 12.81
C VAL A 72 2.22 -4.47 12.94
N GLN A 73 1.65 -4.94 11.83
CA GLN A 73 0.74 -6.10 11.82
C GLN A 73 1.45 -7.37 12.28
N ALA A 74 2.62 -7.66 11.72
CA ALA A 74 3.41 -8.83 12.08
C ALA A 74 3.85 -8.76 13.56
N TRP A 75 4.20 -7.57 14.04
CA TRP A 75 4.59 -7.35 15.43
C TRP A 75 3.43 -7.55 16.39
N TYR A 76 2.25 -7.05 16.06
CA TYR A 76 1.03 -7.27 16.83
C TYR A 76 0.65 -8.75 16.85
N ALA A 77 0.67 -9.42 15.71
CA ALA A 77 0.41 -10.86 15.60
C ALA A 77 1.40 -11.68 16.44
N ARG A 78 2.70 -11.36 16.35
CA ARG A 78 3.75 -11.97 17.18
C ARG A 78 3.44 -11.84 18.68
N ASP A 79 3.06 -10.65 19.14
CA ASP A 79 2.83 -10.41 20.55
C ASP A 79 1.56 -11.11 21.07
N VAL A 80 0.57 -11.30 20.20
CA VAL A 80 -0.58 -12.18 20.50
C VAL A 80 -0.13 -13.64 20.60
N MET A 81 0.64 -14.14 19.64
CA MET A 81 1.14 -15.53 19.64
C MET A 81 2.03 -15.83 20.85
N LEU A 82 2.78 -14.85 21.35
CA LEU A 82 3.62 -14.96 22.53
C LEU A 82 2.85 -14.74 23.85
N GLY A 83 1.54 -14.50 23.78
CA GLY A 83 0.70 -14.24 24.95
C GLY A 83 0.95 -12.90 25.65
N LYS A 84 1.68 -11.97 25.02
CA LYS A 84 1.90 -10.61 25.53
C LYS A 84 0.67 -9.73 25.35
N ILE A 85 -0.07 -9.94 24.27
CA ILE A 85 -1.36 -9.32 24.00
C ILE A 85 -2.41 -10.42 24.06
N LYS A 86 -3.43 -10.24 24.89
CA LYS A 86 -4.56 -11.15 24.96
C LYS A 86 -5.64 -10.71 23.97
N LEU A 87 -6.06 -11.61 23.09
CA LEU A 87 -7.19 -11.34 22.21
C LEU A 87 -8.48 -11.21 23.04
N PRO A 88 -9.28 -10.18 22.77
CA PRO A 88 -10.59 -10.03 23.39
C PRO A 88 -11.56 -11.14 22.97
N GLU A 89 -12.65 -11.28 23.71
CA GLU A 89 -13.75 -12.15 23.32
C GLU A 89 -14.37 -11.75 21.98
N LEU A 90 -15.01 -12.70 21.30
CA LEU A 90 -15.55 -12.51 19.94
C LEU A 90 -16.42 -11.25 19.81
N ALA A 91 -17.33 -11.03 20.76
CA ALA A 91 -18.23 -9.86 20.72
C ALA A 91 -17.46 -8.53 20.77
N GLN A 92 -16.37 -8.46 21.53
CA GLN A 92 -15.52 -7.26 21.61
C GLN A 92 -14.70 -7.08 20.33
N ARG A 93 -14.21 -8.17 19.73
CA ARG A 93 -13.50 -8.13 18.45
C ARG A 93 -14.42 -7.64 17.32
N GLN A 94 -15.66 -8.13 17.29
CA GLN A 94 -16.66 -7.70 16.32
C GLN A 94 -17.03 -6.22 16.50
N ALA A 95 -17.19 -5.77 17.75
CA ALA A 95 -17.48 -4.36 18.03
C ALA A 95 -16.32 -3.44 17.59
N ASP A 96 -15.08 -3.85 17.78
CA ASP A 96 -13.91 -3.10 17.28
C ASP A 96 -13.86 -3.06 15.75
N GLU A 97 -14.13 -4.17 15.09
CA GLU A 97 -14.23 -4.23 13.62
C GLU A 97 -15.31 -3.27 13.09
N GLN A 98 -16.52 -3.32 13.67
CA GLN A 98 -17.62 -2.43 13.27
C GLN A 98 -17.26 -0.95 13.44
N LYS A 99 -16.51 -0.60 14.48
CA LYS A 99 -15.99 0.77 14.67
C LYS A 99 -15.09 1.17 13.50
N TRP A 100 -14.15 0.32 13.10
CA TRP A 100 -13.23 0.60 11.98
C TRP A 100 -13.97 0.69 10.65
N LEU A 101 -14.95 -0.20 10.41
CA LEU A 101 -15.78 -0.17 9.19
C LEU A 101 -16.61 1.11 9.13
N ALA A 102 -17.25 1.52 10.23
CA ALA A 102 -18.02 2.76 10.28
C ALA A 102 -17.15 4.01 10.08
N GLU A 103 -15.90 4.01 10.56
CA GLU A 103 -14.95 5.08 10.27
C GLU A 103 -14.54 5.07 8.79
N TYR A 104 -14.32 3.90 8.21
CA TYR A 104 -13.97 3.78 6.79
C TYR A 104 -15.09 4.29 5.88
N GLU A 105 -16.35 4.04 6.20
CA GLU A 105 -17.50 4.57 5.45
C GLU A 105 -17.54 6.10 5.38
N GLN A 106 -16.89 6.81 6.32
CA GLN A 106 -16.81 8.26 6.32
C GLN A 106 -15.67 8.82 5.48
N VAL A 107 -14.77 7.96 5.00
CA VAL A 107 -13.63 8.36 4.17
C VAL A 107 -14.12 8.72 2.76
N GLN A 108 -13.81 9.91 2.27
CA GLN A 108 -14.36 10.43 1.01
C GLN A 108 -13.31 10.67 -0.08
N ASN A 109 -12.03 10.66 0.28
CA ASN A 109 -10.97 11.00 -0.66
C ASN A 109 -9.63 10.37 -0.24
N VAL A 110 -8.65 10.43 -1.14
CA VAL A 110 -7.32 9.84 -0.96
C VAL A 110 -6.57 10.38 0.26
N GLU A 111 -6.75 11.65 0.62
CA GLU A 111 -6.12 12.21 1.83
C GLU A 111 -6.71 11.55 3.09
N GLY A 112 -8.03 11.35 3.10
CA GLY A 112 -8.72 10.61 4.16
C GLY A 112 -8.30 9.15 4.24
N ASP A 113 -8.09 8.48 3.10
CA ASP A 113 -7.55 7.11 3.05
C ASP A 113 -6.19 7.02 3.75
N ILE A 114 -5.31 7.98 3.47
CA ILE A 114 -3.97 8.04 4.07
C ILE A 114 -4.06 8.29 5.58
N ASP A 115 -4.93 9.21 6.02
CA ASP A 115 -5.13 9.50 7.44
C ASP A 115 -5.73 8.31 8.19
N PHE A 116 -6.70 7.63 7.59
CA PHE A 116 -7.29 6.41 8.13
C PHE A 116 -6.21 5.33 8.35
N GLN A 117 -5.37 5.10 7.34
CA GLN A 117 -4.30 4.10 7.45
C GLN A 117 -3.22 4.51 8.45
N ALA A 118 -2.85 5.80 8.52
CA ALA A 118 -1.92 6.30 9.51
C ALA A 118 -2.46 6.10 10.95
N LYS A 119 -3.74 6.37 11.18
CA LYS A 119 -4.42 6.09 12.45
C LYS A 119 -4.40 4.60 12.82
N TYR A 120 -4.69 3.74 11.85
CA TYR A 120 -4.65 2.30 12.03
C TYR A 120 -3.25 1.80 12.42
N ILE A 121 -2.23 2.23 11.69
CA ILE A 121 -0.83 1.90 11.99
C ILE A 121 -0.44 2.40 13.39
N ARG A 122 -0.82 3.62 13.75
CA ARG A 122 -0.55 4.21 15.07
C ARG A 122 -1.19 3.40 16.19
N GLU A 123 -2.41 2.91 16.01
CA GLU A 123 -3.08 2.07 17.01
C GLU A 123 -2.32 0.76 17.25
N LEU A 124 -1.90 0.05 16.19
CA LEU A 124 -1.13 -1.18 16.32
C LEU A 124 0.27 -0.92 16.92
N ASN A 125 0.92 0.17 16.50
CA ASN A 125 2.22 0.55 17.04
C ASN A 125 2.15 0.79 18.55
N ASN A 126 1.17 1.56 19.02
CA ASN A 126 0.98 1.85 20.43
C ASN A 126 0.65 0.62 21.29
N ALA A 127 0.11 -0.44 20.68
CA ALA A 127 -0.22 -1.69 21.38
C ALA A 127 0.99 -2.63 21.55
N THR A 128 2.12 -2.34 20.91
CA THR A 128 3.31 -3.21 20.89
C THR A 128 4.57 -2.46 21.32
N ASN A 129 5.71 -3.13 21.33
CA ASN A 129 7.02 -2.50 21.48
C ASN A 129 7.73 -2.28 20.12
N TYR A 130 6.98 -2.16 19.04
CA TYR A 130 7.56 -1.75 17.75
C TYR A 130 8.19 -0.37 17.89
N PRO A 131 9.36 -0.12 17.29
CA PRO A 131 10.01 1.17 17.35
C PRO A 131 9.07 2.30 16.89
N ASP A 132 8.92 3.34 17.71
CA ASP A 132 8.08 4.47 17.36
C ASP A 132 8.64 5.23 16.17
N PHE A 133 7.75 5.67 15.31
CA PHE A 133 8.09 6.49 14.14
C PHE A 133 6.97 7.49 13.85
N ALA A 134 7.30 8.55 13.12
CA ALA A 134 6.39 9.65 12.84
C ALA A 134 5.39 9.27 11.73
N VAL A 135 4.41 8.39 12.06
CA VAL A 135 3.40 7.88 11.11
C VAL A 135 2.66 9.01 10.41
N GLU A 136 2.27 10.04 11.16
CA GLU A 136 1.52 11.19 10.65
C GLU A 136 2.35 11.98 9.63
N LYS A 137 3.64 12.20 9.92
CA LYS A 137 4.56 12.85 8.95
C LYS A 137 4.79 12.00 7.71
N GLN A 138 4.77 10.68 7.83
CA GLN A 138 4.80 9.80 6.67
C GLN A 138 3.52 9.93 5.84
N GLY A 139 2.37 10.06 6.49
CA GLY A 139 1.10 10.39 5.84
C GLY A 139 1.16 11.70 5.04
N ASP A 140 1.75 12.75 5.62
CA ASP A 140 1.92 14.04 4.94
C ASP A 140 2.79 13.92 3.68
N ILE A 141 3.86 13.12 3.74
CA ILE A 141 4.71 12.82 2.57
C ILE A 141 3.90 12.10 1.49
N LEU A 142 3.08 11.12 1.86
CA LEU A 142 2.24 10.39 0.92
C LEU A 142 1.17 11.28 0.27
N LYS A 143 0.57 12.21 1.02
CA LYS A 143 -0.34 13.22 0.47
C LYS A 143 0.38 14.13 -0.53
N GLN A 144 1.60 14.55 -0.22
CA GLN A 144 2.41 15.32 -1.16
C GLN A 144 2.76 14.50 -2.42
N TRP A 145 3.12 13.23 -2.25
CA TRP A 145 3.38 12.32 -3.37
C TRP A 145 2.15 12.16 -4.28
N GLN A 146 0.94 12.08 -3.72
CA GLN A 146 -0.29 12.03 -4.51
C GLN A 146 -0.52 13.33 -5.29
N LYS A 147 -0.24 14.49 -4.70
CA LYS A 147 -0.32 15.78 -5.41
C LYS A 147 0.67 15.84 -6.57
N ASP A 148 1.92 15.46 -6.33
CA ASP A 148 2.97 15.41 -7.34
C ASP A 148 2.61 14.46 -8.49
N LYS A 149 1.98 13.33 -8.18
CA LYS A 149 1.47 12.37 -9.18
C LYS A 149 0.37 12.98 -10.06
N LEU A 150 -0.55 13.75 -9.49
CA LEU A 150 -1.61 14.42 -10.24
C LEU A 150 -1.05 15.55 -11.10
N GLU A 151 -0.03 16.27 -10.62
CA GLU A 151 0.62 17.34 -11.39
C GLU A 151 1.42 16.80 -12.56
N ASN A 152 2.17 15.72 -12.39
CA ASN A 152 3.00 15.14 -13.44
C ASN A 152 3.14 13.62 -13.28
N ILE A 153 2.20 12.88 -13.88
CA ILE A 153 2.16 11.41 -13.83
C ILE A 153 3.42 10.74 -14.39
N MET A 154 4.13 11.41 -15.28
CA MET A 154 5.33 10.85 -15.92
C MET A 154 6.58 10.98 -15.06
N ARG A 155 6.69 12.05 -14.27
CA ARG A 155 7.94 12.40 -13.56
C ARG A 155 7.83 12.45 -12.03
N PHE A 156 6.65 12.21 -11.43
CA PHE A 156 6.47 12.30 -9.97
C PHE A 156 7.36 11.33 -9.19
N ARG A 157 7.76 10.20 -9.79
CA ARG A 157 8.65 9.21 -9.16
C ARG A 157 10.11 9.64 -9.09
N GLU A 158 10.50 10.65 -9.86
CA GLU A 158 11.85 11.22 -9.81
C GLU A 158 12.05 12.11 -8.58
N LYS A 159 10.95 12.62 -7.98
CA LYS A 159 11.01 13.46 -6.79
C LYS A 159 11.45 12.66 -5.57
N SER A 160 12.36 13.23 -4.80
CA SER A 160 12.82 12.66 -3.53
C SER A 160 12.13 13.33 -2.35
N TYR A 161 11.80 12.52 -1.35
CA TYR A 161 11.20 12.99 -0.09
C TYR A 161 12.15 12.70 1.06
N ARG A 162 12.10 13.57 2.07
CA ARG A 162 12.96 13.43 3.26
C ARG A 162 12.42 12.31 4.15
N SER A 163 13.29 11.36 4.48
CA SER A 163 12.95 10.27 5.40
C SER A 163 12.51 10.80 6.76
N THR A 164 11.39 10.30 7.28
CA THR A 164 10.89 10.62 8.63
C THR A 164 11.69 9.94 9.73
N LEU A 165 12.50 8.92 9.39
CA LEU A 165 13.35 8.18 10.33
C LEU A 165 14.76 8.76 10.41
N THR A 166 15.40 8.93 9.25
CA THR A 166 16.82 9.34 9.19
C THR A 166 17.03 10.81 8.89
N ASN A 167 15.96 11.52 8.50
CA ASN A 167 16.00 12.89 8.02
C ASN A 167 16.93 13.11 6.79
N THR A 168 17.29 12.05 6.10
CA THR A 168 18.08 12.10 4.87
C THR A 168 17.18 12.21 3.64
N LEU A 169 17.71 12.77 2.57
CA LEU A 169 17.06 12.84 1.26
C LEU A 169 17.72 11.82 0.33
N ALA A 170 16.91 10.96 -0.29
CA ALA A 170 17.41 10.07 -1.32
C ALA A 170 17.82 10.88 -2.56
N PRO A 171 18.89 10.48 -3.30
CA PRO A 171 19.20 11.11 -4.57
C PRO A 171 18.06 10.93 -5.56
N GLU A 172 17.82 11.95 -6.38
CA GLU A 172 16.92 11.84 -7.52
C GLU A 172 17.52 10.90 -8.56
N LEU A 173 16.74 9.93 -9.01
CA LEU A 173 17.14 8.99 -10.05
C LEU A 173 16.33 9.31 -11.31
N PRO A 174 16.94 9.97 -12.30
CA PRO A 174 16.22 10.26 -13.55
C PRO A 174 15.86 8.94 -14.24
N GLU A 175 14.63 8.85 -14.70
CA GLU A 175 14.12 7.73 -15.48
C GLU A 175 14.57 7.86 -16.91
N PRO A 176 15.54 7.06 -17.40
CA PRO A 176 16.13 7.25 -18.73
C PRO A 176 15.12 7.19 -19.87
N TRP A 177 14.03 6.41 -19.69
CA TRP A 177 13.00 6.28 -20.70
C TRP A 177 12.14 7.55 -20.89
N LEU A 178 12.11 8.44 -19.89
CA LEU A 178 11.44 9.74 -20.00
C LEU A 178 12.16 10.73 -20.92
N GLU A 179 13.44 10.48 -21.22
CA GLU A 179 14.20 11.26 -22.19
C GLU A 179 13.84 10.88 -23.63
N VAL A 180 13.11 9.76 -23.79
CA VAL A 180 12.68 9.27 -25.10
C VAL A 180 11.27 9.76 -25.39
N LEU A 181 11.14 10.81 -26.16
CA LEU A 181 9.86 11.45 -26.49
C LEU A 181 9.00 10.71 -27.53
N ASP A 182 9.53 9.64 -28.13
CA ASP A 182 8.88 8.97 -29.25
C ASP A 182 8.14 7.67 -28.87
N ASP A 183 8.07 7.34 -27.57
CA ASP A 183 7.49 6.08 -27.05
C ASP A 183 8.07 4.80 -27.70
N SER A 184 9.21 4.91 -28.37
CA SER A 184 9.85 3.79 -29.06
C SER A 184 10.64 2.94 -28.10
N LEU A 185 10.15 1.72 -27.83
CA LEU A 185 10.90 0.71 -27.05
C LEU A 185 12.27 0.42 -27.68
N GLU A 186 12.37 0.45 -29.00
CA GLU A 186 13.61 0.24 -29.73
C GLU A 186 14.62 1.34 -29.43
N HIS A 187 14.22 2.59 -29.44
CA HIS A 187 15.06 3.74 -29.07
C HIS A 187 15.54 3.63 -27.63
N PHE A 188 14.65 3.31 -26.70
CA PHE A 188 14.99 3.08 -25.30
C PHE A 188 16.01 1.95 -25.11
N LEU A 189 15.82 0.81 -25.75
CA LEU A 189 16.75 -0.32 -25.70
C LEU A 189 18.11 0.02 -26.28
N ASN A 190 18.17 0.79 -27.34
CA ASN A 190 19.41 1.27 -27.96
C ASN A 190 20.17 2.23 -27.03
N LEU A 191 19.49 3.16 -26.36
CA LEU A 191 20.10 4.03 -25.35
C LEU A 191 20.69 3.24 -24.18
N ALA A 192 19.96 2.26 -23.65
CA ALA A 192 20.42 1.40 -22.55
C ALA A 192 21.68 0.61 -22.97
N PHE A 193 21.71 0.09 -24.21
CA PHE A 193 22.85 -0.65 -24.75
C PHE A 193 24.09 0.23 -24.95
N ILE A 194 23.93 1.46 -25.41
CA ILE A 194 25.02 2.42 -25.58
C ILE A 194 25.62 2.81 -24.21
N LYS A 195 24.77 3.06 -23.18
CA LYS A 195 25.22 3.36 -21.82
C LYS A 195 25.98 2.17 -21.20
N SER A 196 25.54 0.94 -21.43
CA SER A 196 26.22 -0.25 -20.92
C SER A 196 27.61 -0.47 -21.53
N LYS A 197 27.78 -0.13 -22.81
CA LYS A 197 29.12 -0.21 -23.47
C LYS A 197 30.09 0.88 -22.98
N LYS A 198 29.61 2.09 -22.74
CA LYS A 198 30.48 3.18 -22.20
C LYS A 198 31.04 2.86 -20.82
N ASN A 199 30.25 2.22 -19.97
CA ASN A 199 30.69 1.80 -18.62
C ASN A 199 31.67 0.64 -18.64
N LYS A 200 31.69 -0.20 -19.71
CA LYS A 200 32.66 -1.32 -19.85
C LYS A 200 34.00 -0.87 -20.47
N VAL A 201 34.06 0.30 -21.09
CA VAL A 201 35.31 0.85 -21.66
C VAL A 201 36.04 1.75 -20.64
N ALA A 202 35.37 2.16 -19.57
CA ALA A 202 35.91 3.02 -18.51
C ALA A 202 36.37 2.21 -17.26
N SER A 203 36.27 0.88 -17.30
CA SER A 203 36.79 -0.07 -16.30
C SER A 203 37.95 -0.88 -16.89
#